data_e1bcb0a3584e55dad4c1d526c457c17f
#
_entry.id   e1bcb0a3584e55dad4c1d526c457c17f
#
_cell.length_a   1.000
_cell.length_b   1.000
_cell.length_c   1.000
_cell.angle_alpha   90.00
_cell.angle_beta   90.00
_cell.angle_gamma   90.00
#
_symmetry.space_group_name_H-M   'P 1'
#
loop_
_entity.id
_entity.type
_entity.pdbx_description
1 polymer ?
#
loop_
_entity_poly.entity_id
_entity_poly.type
_entity_poly.pdbx_seq_one_letter_code
_entity_poly.pdbx_strand_id
1 'polypeptide(L)'
;MDRCCVQSESMGILVLKSNCMDKDIVKKINEMGRAGEPFLFVISYDGTKAYVRNLSDINPEDCLYDFDGKTNINEKTASPLTSKITWEVDAPQYEEYEKSFDIVKRNMLAGNSYLANLTCRVPVRCNLSLHEIFLRSKGKYKLLMNDSTDNIGSFVCFSPEKFLQIRDGRIFSYPMKGTIDASLPNAEKELINDEKEAAEHATIVDLIRNDLSRVASNVRVDKYRYVDVLHTNKGDILQTSSEISGKLPDDYTHHIGDIIAAQLPAGSITGAPKKKTCQIIDEAETYKRGFYTGVMGIYENGTLNSAVMIRFVEQEKDGMAFKAGGGITSQSQCRKEYEEVLQKVYLPITE
;
A
#
# COMPACT_ATOMS: atom_id res chain seq x y z
N MET A 1 -55.31 10.41 -14.04
CA MET A 1 -55.00 9.03 -13.65
C MET A 1 -53.89 8.54 -14.57
N ASP A 2 -52.68 8.96 -14.29
CA ASP A 2 -51.50 8.59 -15.10
C ASP A 2 -50.70 7.57 -14.32
N ARG A 3 -50.55 6.40 -14.92
CA ARG A 3 -49.73 5.32 -14.40
C ARG A 3 -48.26 5.60 -14.73
N CYS A 4 -47.49 5.89 -13.72
CA CYS A 4 -46.03 5.98 -13.80
C CYS A 4 -45.47 4.57 -13.98
N CYS A 5 -44.94 4.26 -15.16
CA CYS A 5 -44.09 3.08 -15.40
C CYS A 5 -42.79 3.24 -14.62
N VAL A 6 -42.57 2.38 -13.63
CA VAL A 6 -41.26 2.23 -13.01
C VAL A 6 -40.42 1.35 -13.94
N GLN A 7 -39.52 1.98 -14.68
CA GLN A 7 -38.42 1.28 -15.34
C GLN A 7 -37.44 0.79 -14.29
N SER A 8 -37.11 -0.50 -14.33
CA SER A 8 -36.04 -1.10 -13.56
C SER A 8 -34.70 -0.57 -14.06
N GLU A 9 -34.16 0.45 -13.41
CA GLU A 9 -32.77 0.88 -13.62
C GLU A 9 -31.87 -0.21 -13.06
N SER A 10 -31.06 -0.80 -13.94
CA SER A 10 -29.87 -1.57 -13.59
C SER A 10 -29.02 -0.70 -12.65
N MET A 11 -28.61 -1.30 -11.51
CA MET A 11 -27.79 -0.65 -10.50
C MET A 11 -26.42 -0.33 -11.09
N GLY A 12 -26.33 0.79 -11.83
CA GLY A 12 -25.09 1.36 -12.31
C GLY A 12 -24.26 1.81 -11.11
N ILE A 13 -22.97 1.55 -11.13
CA ILE A 13 -22.01 2.06 -10.15
C ILE A 13 -22.19 3.59 -10.07
N LEU A 14 -22.64 4.07 -8.92
CA LEU A 14 -22.80 5.50 -8.68
C LEU A 14 -21.39 6.12 -8.57
N VAL A 15 -20.88 6.65 -9.67
CA VAL A 15 -19.57 7.32 -9.73
C VAL A 15 -19.68 8.62 -8.92
N LEU A 16 -19.39 8.55 -7.65
CA LEU A 16 -19.22 9.74 -6.81
C LEU A 16 -17.98 10.52 -7.29
N LYS A 17 -18.18 11.76 -7.69
CA LYS A 17 -17.15 12.70 -8.15
C LYS A 17 -16.13 13.05 -7.06
N SER A 18 -15.23 12.12 -6.74
CA SER A 18 -13.99 12.40 -6.00
C SER A 18 -12.94 11.32 -6.29
N ASN A 19 -12.78 10.89 -7.54
CA ASN A 19 -11.71 9.98 -7.89
C ASN A 19 -10.41 10.79 -7.94
N CYS A 20 -9.47 10.46 -7.06
CA CYS A 20 -8.12 11.01 -7.10
C CYS A 20 -7.34 10.53 -8.34
N MET A 21 -7.78 9.45 -8.99
CA MET A 21 -7.07 8.84 -10.11
C MET A 21 -7.41 9.51 -11.44
N ASP A 22 -6.38 9.71 -12.27
CA ASP A 22 -6.50 10.29 -13.60
C ASP A 22 -7.44 9.44 -14.48
N LYS A 23 -8.33 10.11 -15.25
CA LYS A 23 -9.37 9.45 -16.04
C LYS A 23 -8.81 8.60 -17.19
N ASP A 24 -7.69 9.01 -17.77
CA ASP A 24 -7.08 8.28 -18.88
C ASP A 24 -6.43 6.97 -18.35
N ILE A 25 -5.88 7.01 -17.13
CA ILE A 25 -5.39 5.81 -16.45
C ILE A 25 -6.54 4.85 -16.16
N VAL A 26 -7.66 5.34 -15.59
CA VAL A 26 -8.86 4.53 -15.34
C VAL A 26 -9.36 3.89 -16.63
N LYS A 27 -9.49 4.68 -17.68
CA LYS A 27 -9.96 4.23 -18.99
C LYS A 27 -9.07 3.13 -19.56
N LYS A 28 -7.74 3.33 -19.53
CA LYS A 28 -6.77 2.34 -20.02
C LYS A 28 -6.89 1.00 -19.29
N ILE A 29 -6.97 1.02 -17.95
CA ILE A 29 -7.13 -0.18 -17.14
C ILE A 29 -8.47 -0.90 -17.43
N ASN A 30 -9.57 -0.13 -17.60
CA ASN A 30 -10.87 -0.68 -17.95
C ASN A 30 -10.85 -1.34 -19.34
N GLU A 31 -10.20 -0.71 -20.32
CA GLU A 31 -10.08 -1.25 -21.69
C GLU A 31 -9.30 -2.58 -21.68
N MET A 32 -8.17 -2.64 -20.98
CA MET A 32 -7.38 -3.87 -20.86
C MET A 32 -8.16 -4.97 -20.10
N GLY A 33 -8.85 -4.61 -19.01
CA GLY A 33 -9.68 -5.55 -18.26
C GLY A 33 -10.83 -6.12 -19.11
N ARG A 34 -11.50 -5.27 -19.90
CA ARG A 34 -12.57 -5.67 -20.84
C ARG A 34 -12.06 -6.59 -21.94
N ALA A 35 -10.84 -6.32 -22.44
CA ALA A 35 -10.19 -7.15 -23.45
C ALA A 35 -9.68 -8.50 -22.89
N GLY A 36 -9.69 -8.68 -21.55
CA GLY A 36 -9.11 -9.85 -20.90
C GLY A 36 -7.58 -9.89 -20.95
N GLU A 37 -6.94 -8.76 -21.24
CA GLU A 37 -5.49 -8.68 -21.33
C GLU A 37 -4.85 -8.77 -19.94
N PRO A 38 -3.77 -9.58 -19.77
CA PRO A 38 -3.02 -9.60 -18.55
C PRO A 38 -2.13 -8.36 -18.46
N PHE A 39 -2.16 -7.63 -17.34
CA PHE A 39 -1.36 -6.43 -17.17
C PHE A 39 -0.83 -6.23 -15.77
N LEU A 40 0.30 -5.52 -15.69
CA LEU A 40 0.84 -4.93 -14.47
C LEU A 40 0.47 -3.45 -14.43
N PHE A 41 0.11 -2.97 -13.24
CA PHE A 41 -0.06 -1.56 -12.97
C PHE A 41 0.74 -1.12 -11.73
N VAL A 42 1.25 0.12 -11.80
CA VAL A 42 1.92 0.81 -10.69
C VAL A 42 1.36 2.23 -10.69
N ILE A 43 0.67 2.63 -9.61
CA ILE A 43 -0.06 3.90 -9.54
C ILE A 43 0.45 4.72 -8.36
N SER A 44 0.72 6.01 -8.59
CA SER A 44 1.16 6.94 -7.55
C SER A 44 0.11 7.14 -6.46
N TYR A 45 0.54 7.61 -5.28
CA TYR A 45 -0.34 7.89 -4.13
C TYR A 45 -1.50 8.82 -4.47
N ASP A 46 -1.22 9.86 -5.26
CA ASP A 46 -2.21 10.84 -5.70
C ASP A 46 -3.02 10.42 -6.94
N GLY A 47 -2.70 9.26 -7.54
CA GLY A 47 -3.37 8.72 -8.71
C GLY A 47 -3.11 9.49 -10.01
N THR A 48 -2.16 10.43 -10.02
CA THR A 48 -1.88 11.28 -11.20
C THR A 48 -0.90 10.66 -12.18
N LYS A 49 -0.09 9.69 -11.72
CA LYS A 49 0.89 8.97 -12.54
C LYS A 49 0.68 7.47 -12.42
N ALA A 50 0.86 6.76 -13.53
CA ALA A 50 0.82 5.31 -13.54
C ALA A 50 1.68 4.72 -14.65
N TYR A 51 2.26 3.55 -14.36
CA TYR A 51 2.80 2.62 -15.33
C TYR A 51 1.77 1.50 -15.49
N VAL A 52 1.23 1.31 -16.70
CA VAL A 52 0.28 0.25 -17.02
C VAL A 52 0.73 -0.41 -18.32
N ARG A 53 1.09 -1.70 -18.27
CA ARG A 53 1.60 -2.45 -19.43
C ARG A 53 1.05 -3.87 -19.43
N ASN A 54 0.83 -4.41 -20.63
CA ASN A 54 0.61 -5.83 -20.81
C ASN A 54 1.84 -6.59 -20.29
N LEU A 55 1.63 -7.75 -19.64
CA LEU A 55 2.74 -8.53 -19.06
C LEU A 55 3.77 -8.96 -20.11
N SER A 56 3.34 -9.18 -21.37
CA SER A 56 4.22 -9.53 -22.49
C SER A 56 5.12 -8.37 -22.95
N ASP A 57 4.71 -7.13 -22.67
CA ASP A 57 5.36 -5.92 -23.17
C ASP A 57 6.27 -5.26 -22.13
N ILE A 58 6.40 -5.89 -20.95
CA ILE A 58 7.27 -5.38 -19.90
C ILE A 58 8.73 -5.70 -20.24
N ASN A 59 9.51 -4.63 -20.44
CA ASN A 59 10.96 -4.75 -20.57
C ASN A 59 11.59 -4.95 -19.17
N PRO A 60 12.33 -6.05 -18.93
CA PRO A 60 12.97 -6.29 -17.63
C PRO A 60 14.03 -5.23 -17.23
N GLU A 61 14.55 -4.45 -18.18
CA GLU A 61 15.46 -3.33 -17.88
C GLU A 61 14.73 -2.16 -17.21
N ASP A 62 13.43 -1.98 -17.52
CA ASP A 62 12.60 -0.90 -17.01
C ASP A 62 11.81 -1.31 -15.77
N CYS A 63 11.39 -2.59 -15.71
CA CYS A 63 10.54 -3.07 -14.63
C CYS A 63 10.78 -4.54 -14.30
N LEU A 64 11.22 -4.81 -13.07
CA LEU A 64 11.26 -6.17 -12.51
C LEU A 64 10.22 -6.29 -11.38
N TYR A 65 9.57 -7.45 -11.33
CA TYR A 65 8.61 -7.73 -10.28
C TYR A 65 8.66 -9.18 -9.80
N ASP A 66 8.23 -9.37 -8.55
CA ASP A 66 7.92 -10.67 -7.95
C ASP A 66 6.74 -10.49 -7.00
N PHE A 67 5.56 -10.95 -7.40
CA PHE A 67 4.32 -10.80 -6.65
C PHE A 67 3.84 -12.19 -6.19
N ASP A 68 4.27 -12.57 -4.99
CA ASP A 68 3.90 -13.85 -4.37
C ASP A 68 4.26 -15.05 -5.27
N GLY A 69 5.43 -14.97 -5.94
CA GLY A 69 5.95 -15.98 -6.86
C GLY A 69 5.62 -15.75 -8.35
N LYS A 70 4.73 -14.82 -8.69
CA LYS A 70 4.53 -14.38 -10.09
C LYS A 70 5.61 -13.35 -10.42
N THR A 71 6.53 -13.70 -11.34
CA THR A 71 7.73 -12.89 -11.61
C THR A 71 8.11 -12.86 -13.07
N ASN A 72 8.79 -11.79 -13.49
CA ASN A 72 9.48 -11.70 -14.78
C ASN A 72 11.01 -11.83 -14.64
N ILE A 73 11.52 -12.24 -13.48
CA ILE A 73 12.95 -12.38 -13.23
C ILE A 73 13.43 -13.68 -13.89
N ASN A 74 14.31 -13.56 -14.87
CA ASN A 74 14.93 -14.70 -15.54
C ASN A 74 16.20 -15.17 -14.80
N GLU A 75 16.95 -14.24 -14.18
CA GLU A 75 18.14 -14.54 -13.40
C GLU A 75 17.85 -14.33 -11.90
N LYS A 76 17.76 -15.44 -11.16
CA LYS A 76 17.42 -15.40 -9.73
C LYS A 76 18.62 -15.11 -8.81
N THR A 77 19.81 -15.05 -9.33
CA THR A 77 21.06 -14.91 -8.54
C THR A 77 21.69 -13.54 -8.74
N ALA A 78 21.73 -12.78 -7.66
CA ALA A 78 22.58 -11.61 -7.62
C ALA A 78 24.07 -12.03 -7.74
N SER A 79 24.89 -11.23 -8.44
CA SER A 79 26.33 -11.46 -8.51
C SER A 79 26.95 -11.58 -7.10
N PRO A 80 28.03 -12.37 -6.93
CA PRO A 80 28.71 -12.44 -5.63
C PRO A 80 29.06 -11.05 -5.11
N LEU A 81 28.91 -10.84 -3.82
CA LEU A 81 29.33 -9.57 -3.21
C LEU A 81 30.85 -9.46 -3.23
N THR A 82 31.33 -8.34 -3.71
CA THR A 82 32.77 -7.99 -3.69
C THR A 82 33.18 -7.28 -2.41
N SER A 83 32.22 -6.78 -1.63
CA SER A 83 32.42 -6.07 -0.36
C SER A 83 31.23 -6.28 0.56
N LYS A 84 31.43 -6.01 1.86
CA LYS A 84 30.33 -5.98 2.84
C LYS A 84 29.31 -4.92 2.44
N ILE A 85 28.02 -5.25 2.60
CA ILE A 85 26.95 -4.29 2.36
C ILE A 85 27.02 -3.17 3.40
N THR A 86 27.00 -1.93 2.93
CA THR A 86 26.89 -0.74 3.77
C THR A 86 25.49 -0.16 3.64
N TRP A 87 24.89 0.18 4.77
CA TRP A 87 23.59 0.86 4.84
C TRP A 87 23.66 1.93 5.92
N GLU A 88 23.75 3.18 5.49
CA GLU A 88 23.84 4.34 6.36
C GLU A 88 22.55 5.13 6.25
N VAL A 89 21.99 5.48 7.42
CA VAL A 89 20.72 6.21 7.54
C VAL A 89 21.03 7.62 8.06
N ASP A 90 20.67 8.63 7.29
CA ASP A 90 20.73 10.04 7.70
C ASP A 90 19.33 10.43 8.21
N ALA A 91 19.12 10.18 9.51
CA ALA A 91 17.82 10.39 10.13
C ALA A 91 17.43 11.87 10.10
N PRO A 92 16.19 12.24 9.72
CA PRO A 92 15.72 13.61 9.82
C PRO A 92 15.82 14.12 11.27
N GLN A 93 16.02 15.39 11.46
CA GLN A 93 16.07 15.98 12.81
C GLN A 93 14.72 15.77 13.50
N TYR A 94 14.76 15.40 14.78
CA TYR A 94 13.55 15.14 15.57
C TYR A 94 12.56 16.33 15.53
N GLU A 95 13.09 17.54 15.61
CA GLU A 95 12.32 18.79 15.60
C GLU A 95 11.58 19.03 14.28
N GLU A 96 12.08 18.50 13.17
CA GLU A 96 11.39 18.55 11.87
C GLU A 96 10.22 17.58 11.83
N TYR A 97 10.43 16.35 12.32
CA TYR A 97 9.35 15.35 12.45
C TYR A 97 8.28 15.84 13.43
N GLU A 98 8.67 16.42 14.56
CA GLU A 98 7.77 16.95 15.59
C GLU A 98 6.82 18.02 15.03
N LYS A 99 7.30 18.94 14.19
CA LYS A 99 6.44 19.94 13.51
C LYS A 99 5.34 19.28 12.68
N SER A 100 5.69 18.26 11.91
CA SER A 100 4.73 17.49 11.11
C SER A 100 3.76 16.70 11.98
N PHE A 101 4.27 16.06 13.02
CA PHE A 101 3.47 15.35 14.01
C PHE A 101 2.48 16.28 14.72
N ASP A 102 2.86 17.48 15.12
CA ASP A 102 2.02 18.45 15.82
C ASP A 102 0.85 18.93 14.95
N ILE A 103 1.04 19.08 13.63
CA ILE A 103 -0.05 19.39 12.71
C ILE A 103 -1.08 18.26 12.73
N VAL A 104 -0.63 17.01 12.60
CA VAL A 104 -1.51 15.84 12.64
C VAL A 104 -2.19 15.73 13.99
N LYS A 105 -1.44 15.86 15.09
CA LYS A 105 -1.94 15.74 16.47
C LYS A 105 -3.03 16.76 16.80
N ARG A 106 -2.84 18.03 16.41
CA ARG A 106 -3.86 19.07 16.58
C ARG A 106 -5.15 18.72 15.85
N ASN A 107 -5.06 18.20 14.64
CA ASN A 107 -6.23 17.79 13.88
C ASN A 107 -6.93 16.57 14.51
N MET A 108 -6.18 15.62 15.09
CA MET A 108 -6.77 14.50 15.86
C MET A 108 -7.52 14.99 17.08
N LEU A 109 -6.91 15.88 17.87
CA LEU A 109 -7.56 16.43 19.08
C LEU A 109 -8.77 17.30 18.75
N ALA A 110 -8.80 17.96 17.60
CA ALA A 110 -9.94 18.70 17.08
C ALA A 110 -11.06 17.82 16.49
N GLY A 111 -10.88 16.48 16.44
CA GLY A 111 -11.84 15.55 15.87
C GLY A 111 -11.91 15.55 14.34
N ASN A 112 -10.95 16.18 13.66
CA ASN A 112 -10.88 16.26 12.20
C ASN A 112 -10.47 14.93 11.55
N SER A 113 -9.74 14.09 12.26
CA SER A 113 -9.33 12.75 11.86
C SER A 113 -9.18 11.85 13.08
N TYR A 114 -9.33 10.55 12.90
CA TYR A 114 -9.17 9.54 13.97
C TYR A 114 -7.86 8.76 13.83
N LEU A 115 -7.39 8.65 12.60
CA LEU A 115 -6.15 7.98 12.23
C LEU A 115 -5.58 8.69 11.01
N ALA A 116 -4.27 9.02 11.03
CA ALA A 116 -3.55 9.48 9.86
C ALA A 116 -2.19 8.78 9.77
N ASN A 117 -1.84 8.32 8.59
CA ASN A 117 -0.51 7.78 8.35
C ASN A 117 0.45 8.93 8.01
N LEU A 118 1.26 9.35 8.98
CA LEU A 118 2.30 10.37 8.79
C LEU A 118 3.57 9.72 8.30
N THR A 119 4.16 10.29 7.25
CA THR A 119 5.36 9.74 6.62
C THR A 119 6.49 10.75 6.52
N CYS A 120 7.71 10.27 6.40
CA CYS A 120 8.87 11.10 6.16
C CYS A 120 9.82 10.47 5.11
N ARG A 121 10.62 11.34 4.53
CA ARG A 121 11.71 10.99 3.63
C ARG A 121 13.00 10.94 4.44
N VAL A 122 13.72 9.82 4.33
CA VAL A 122 14.97 9.57 5.07
C VAL A 122 16.08 9.33 4.05
N PRO A 123 17.03 10.26 3.90
CA PRO A 123 18.20 10.03 3.05
C PRO A 123 18.98 8.82 3.53
N VAL A 124 19.46 8.01 2.57
CA VAL A 124 20.24 6.81 2.87
C VAL A 124 21.41 6.68 1.90
N ARG A 125 22.47 6.04 2.36
CA ARG A 125 23.61 5.66 1.51
C ARG A 125 23.78 4.15 1.53
N CYS A 126 23.92 3.57 0.34
CA CYS A 126 24.18 2.14 0.16
C CYS A 126 25.20 1.95 -0.95
N ASN A 127 26.05 0.94 -0.83
CA ASN A 127 27.00 0.56 -1.86
C ASN A 127 26.41 -0.37 -2.93
N LEU A 128 25.11 -0.67 -2.84
CA LEU A 128 24.37 -1.43 -3.83
C LEU A 128 23.52 -0.50 -4.70
N SER A 129 23.39 -0.83 -5.98
CA SER A 129 22.39 -0.27 -6.88
C SER A 129 20.97 -0.72 -6.48
N LEU A 130 19.92 -0.02 -6.96
CA LEU A 130 18.53 -0.44 -6.75
C LEU A 130 18.28 -1.86 -7.29
N HIS A 131 18.89 -2.22 -8.41
CA HIS A 131 18.78 -3.56 -8.99
C HIS A 131 19.39 -4.62 -8.08
N GLU A 132 20.59 -4.40 -7.54
CA GLU A 132 21.21 -5.31 -6.57
C GLU A 132 20.42 -5.41 -5.28
N ILE A 133 19.87 -4.29 -4.77
CA ILE A 133 18.96 -4.28 -3.62
C ILE A 133 17.74 -5.15 -3.93
N PHE A 134 17.12 -5.00 -5.11
CA PHE A 134 15.95 -5.78 -5.52
C PHE A 134 16.25 -7.29 -5.55
N LEU A 135 17.35 -7.70 -6.17
CA LEU A 135 17.70 -9.13 -6.30
C LEU A 135 18.01 -9.79 -4.95
N ARG A 136 18.61 -9.03 -4.01
CA ARG A 136 19.05 -9.55 -2.70
C ARG A 136 17.97 -9.51 -1.64
N SER A 137 16.98 -8.64 -1.81
CA SER A 137 15.93 -8.44 -0.81
C SER A 137 14.84 -9.49 -0.90
N LYS A 138 14.29 -9.85 0.27
CA LYS A 138 13.09 -10.67 0.39
C LYS A 138 11.87 -9.79 0.59
N GLY A 139 10.75 -10.21 0.06
CA GLY A 139 9.46 -9.54 0.20
C GLY A 139 8.39 -10.31 -0.53
N LYS A 140 7.16 -10.24 -0.03
CA LYS A 140 6.01 -10.91 -0.65
C LYS A 140 5.66 -10.26 -2.00
N TYR A 141 5.74 -8.94 -2.04
CA TYR A 141 5.52 -8.13 -3.25
C TYR A 141 6.74 -7.26 -3.46
N LYS A 142 7.50 -7.57 -4.50
CA LYS A 142 8.71 -6.84 -4.87
C LYS A 142 8.53 -6.16 -6.21
N LEU A 143 8.95 -4.92 -6.31
CA LEU A 143 8.97 -4.17 -7.56
C LEU A 143 10.24 -3.33 -7.64
N LEU A 144 10.90 -3.40 -8.79
CA LEU A 144 11.92 -2.43 -9.22
C LEU A 144 11.36 -1.69 -10.43
N MET A 145 11.36 -0.38 -10.37
CA MET A 145 11.12 0.50 -11.50
C MET A 145 12.38 1.25 -11.84
N ASN A 146 12.69 1.31 -13.12
CA ASN A 146 13.81 2.07 -13.66
C ASN A 146 13.40 2.74 -14.99
N ASP A 147 12.18 3.27 -15.02
CA ASP A 147 11.59 3.83 -16.23
C ASP A 147 11.82 5.34 -16.31
N SER A 148 12.66 5.73 -17.26
CA SER A 148 12.92 7.12 -17.62
C SER A 148 11.95 7.65 -18.68
N THR A 149 11.25 6.78 -19.41
CA THR A 149 10.44 7.16 -20.57
C THR A 149 9.08 7.75 -20.17
N ASP A 150 8.40 7.12 -19.22
CA ASP A 150 7.10 7.56 -18.72
C ASP A 150 7.21 8.54 -17.52
N ASN A 151 8.43 9.01 -17.21
CA ASN A 151 8.70 9.90 -16.08
C ASN A 151 8.26 9.31 -14.72
N ILE A 152 8.40 7.99 -14.58
CA ILE A 152 8.09 7.23 -13.36
C ILE A 152 9.22 7.37 -12.34
N GLY A 153 10.46 7.41 -12.82
CA GLY A 153 11.65 7.45 -11.97
C GLY A 153 12.14 6.05 -11.58
N SER A 154 13.17 6.02 -10.76
CA SER A 154 13.80 4.76 -10.33
C SER A 154 13.58 4.53 -8.85
N PHE A 155 12.97 3.40 -8.52
CA PHE A 155 12.73 3.00 -7.13
C PHE A 155 12.61 1.48 -7.00
N VAL A 156 12.74 1.00 -5.76
CA VAL A 156 12.47 -0.38 -5.39
C VAL A 156 11.60 -0.43 -4.14
N CYS A 157 10.68 -1.39 -4.07
CA CYS A 157 9.86 -1.61 -2.88
C CYS A 157 9.70 -3.10 -2.54
N PHE A 158 9.44 -3.38 -1.25
CA PHE A 158 9.36 -4.73 -0.67
C PHE A 158 8.15 -4.84 0.24
N SER A 159 6.97 -4.77 -0.34
CA SER A 159 5.76 -4.69 0.46
C SER A 159 5.32 -6.04 1.05
N PRO A 160 5.01 -6.11 2.34
CA PRO A 160 4.30 -7.23 2.93
C PRO A 160 2.77 -7.08 2.81
N GLU A 161 2.26 -5.87 2.48
CA GLU A 161 0.86 -5.48 2.65
C GLU A 161 0.07 -5.62 1.35
N LYS A 162 -0.93 -6.52 1.35
CA LYS A 162 -1.92 -6.62 0.28
C LYS A 162 -2.82 -5.39 0.27
N PHE A 163 -3.06 -4.86 -0.94
CA PHE A 163 -4.06 -3.81 -1.15
C PHE A 163 -5.43 -4.43 -1.40
N LEU A 164 -5.64 -4.99 -2.57
CA LEU A 164 -6.85 -5.66 -2.99
C LEU A 164 -6.53 -7.00 -3.65
N GLN A 165 -7.43 -7.96 -3.48
CA GLN A 165 -7.44 -9.18 -4.24
C GLN A 165 -8.83 -9.37 -4.86
N ILE A 166 -8.89 -9.73 -6.15
CA ILE A 166 -10.13 -10.15 -6.80
C ILE A 166 -9.95 -11.59 -7.23
N ARG A 167 -10.90 -12.44 -6.87
CA ARG A 167 -10.98 -13.83 -7.28
C ARG A 167 -12.44 -14.29 -7.25
N ASP A 168 -12.84 -15.11 -8.19
CA ASP A 168 -14.18 -15.73 -8.25
C ASP A 168 -15.32 -14.71 -8.10
N GLY A 169 -15.20 -13.53 -8.77
CA GLY A 169 -16.19 -12.45 -8.71
C GLY A 169 -16.32 -11.76 -7.34
N ARG A 170 -15.36 -11.95 -6.46
CA ARG A 170 -15.32 -11.31 -5.15
C ARG A 170 -14.06 -10.47 -4.98
N ILE A 171 -14.22 -9.34 -4.30
CA ILE A 171 -13.11 -8.48 -3.88
C ILE A 171 -12.79 -8.74 -2.41
N PHE A 172 -11.50 -8.72 -2.08
CA PHE A 172 -10.98 -8.96 -0.73
C PHE A 172 -9.98 -7.87 -0.35
N SER A 173 -9.93 -7.56 0.94
CA SER A 173 -8.87 -6.78 1.56
C SER A 173 -8.49 -7.39 2.91
N TYR A 174 -7.22 -7.21 3.29
CA TYR A 174 -6.62 -7.87 4.44
C TYR A 174 -5.93 -6.85 5.35
N PRO A 175 -6.69 -6.01 6.08
CA PRO A 175 -6.08 -5.06 7.00
C PRO A 175 -5.29 -5.77 8.08
N MET A 176 -4.09 -5.25 8.33
CA MET A 176 -3.15 -5.78 9.31
C MET A 176 -2.79 -4.66 10.30
N LYS A 177 -2.77 -5.00 11.60
CA LYS A 177 -2.35 -4.10 12.70
C LYS A 177 -1.79 -4.91 13.85
N GLY A 178 -0.87 -4.27 14.59
CA GLY A 178 -0.24 -4.89 15.75
C GLY A 178 0.73 -6.02 15.36
N THR A 179 1.91 -5.94 15.88
CA THR A 179 2.93 -6.99 15.73
C THR A 179 3.63 -7.21 17.07
N ILE A 180 4.00 -8.44 17.33
CA ILE A 180 4.76 -8.82 18.51
C ILE A 180 5.78 -9.90 18.14
N ASP A 181 6.92 -9.93 18.81
CA ASP A 181 7.92 -11.00 18.68
C ASP A 181 7.31 -12.35 19.10
N ALA A 182 7.28 -13.32 18.20
CA ALA A 182 6.69 -14.64 18.44
C ALA A 182 7.44 -15.45 19.52
N SER A 183 8.70 -15.10 19.83
CA SER A 183 9.50 -15.77 20.84
C SER A 183 9.14 -15.36 22.28
N LEU A 184 8.37 -14.29 22.46
CA LEU A 184 7.97 -13.83 23.80
C LEU A 184 6.96 -14.78 24.44
N PRO A 185 7.05 -15.00 25.75
CA PRO A 185 6.06 -15.80 26.47
C PRO A 185 4.65 -15.20 26.32
N ASN A 186 3.66 -16.00 25.93
CA ASN A 186 2.27 -15.59 25.73
C ASN A 186 2.07 -14.50 24.66
N ALA A 187 2.97 -14.35 23.68
CA ALA A 187 2.94 -13.32 22.65
C ALA A 187 1.56 -13.17 21.97
N GLU A 188 0.95 -14.28 21.56
CA GLU A 188 -0.39 -14.27 20.93
C GLU A 188 -1.46 -13.70 21.86
N LYS A 189 -1.44 -14.08 23.12
CA LYS A 189 -2.41 -13.59 24.12
C LYS A 189 -2.21 -12.10 24.40
N GLU A 190 -0.98 -11.64 24.48
CA GLU A 190 -0.68 -10.21 24.65
C GLU A 190 -1.14 -9.41 23.45
N LEU A 191 -0.82 -9.88 22.24
CA LEU A 191 -1.22 -9.22 20.99
C LEU A 191 -2.77 -9.11 20.85
N ILE A 192 -3.50 -10.18 21.18
CA ILE A 192 -4.97 -10.18 21.09
C ILE A 192 -5.60 -9.28 22.16
N ASN A 193 -5.03 -9.21 23.36
CA ASN A 193 -5.58 -8.44 24.47
C ASN A 193 -5.12 -6.98 24.51
N ASP A 194 -4.28 -6.53 23.61
CA ASP A 194 -3.92 -5.12 23.50
C ASP A 194 -5.13 -4.28 23.05
N GLU A 195 -5.69 -3.49 23.98
CA GLU A 195 -6.88 -2.67 23.75
C GLU A 195 -6.64 -1.54 22.74
N LYS A 196 -5.42 -0.95 22.72
CA LYS A 196 -5.06 0.10 21.78
C LYS A 196 -5.01 -0.46 20.36
N GLU A 197 -4.27 -1.55 20.16
CA GLU A 197 -4.18 -2.22 18.87
C GLU A 197 -5.54 -2.73 18.40
N ALA A 198 -6.40 -3.20 19.33
CA ALA A 198 -7.77 -3.61 19.03
C ALA A 198 -8.63 -2.46 18.49
N ALA A 199 -8.56 -1.29 19.13
CA ALA A 199 -9.31 -0.09 18.70
C ALA A 199 -8.84 0.44 17.34
N GLU A 200 -7.52 0.48 17.12
CA GLU A 200 -6.93 0.86 15.83
C GLU A 200 -7.33 -0.12 14.72
N HIS A 201 -7.27 -1.43 15.01
CA HIS A 201 -7.67 -2.46 14.08
C HIS A 201 -9.16 -2.36 13.70
N ALA A 202 -10.04 -2.13 14.68
CA ALA A 202 -11.47 -1.93 14.44
C ALA A 202 -11.73 -0.73 13.52
N THR A 203 -11.00 0.38 13.74
CA THR A 203 -11.10 1.59 12.91
C THR A 203 -10.71 1.31 11.45
N ILE A 204 -9.62 0.60 11.22
CA ILE A 204 -9.17 0.24 9.86
C ILE A 204 -10.13 -0.75 9.21
N VAL A 205 -10.63 -1.74 9.92
CA VAL A 205 -11.61 -2.70 9.39
C VAL A 205 -12.88 -1.98 8.94
N ASP A 206 -13.39 -1.04 9.73
CA ASP A 206 -14.59 -0.29 9.36
C ASP A 206 -14.35 0.64 8.17
N LEU A 207 -13.19 1.32 8.12
CA LEU A 207 -12.79 2.12 6.97
C LEU A 207 -12.76 1.29 5.68
N ILE A 208 -12.11 0.12 5.69
CA ILE A 208 -12.00 -0.74 4.52
C ILE A 208 -13.35 -1.35 4.15
N ARG A 209 -14.19 -1.73 5.11
CA ARG A 209 -15.57 -2.15 4.83
C ARG A 209 -16.33 -1.08 4.05
N ASN A 210 -16.24 0.17 4.51
CA ASN A 210 -16.88 1.31 3.87
C ASN A 210 -16.33 1.54 2.46
N ASP A 211 -15.01 1.46 2.26
CA ASP A 211 -14.39 1.59 0.95
C ASP A 211 -14.86 0.49 -0.02
N LEU A 212 -14.84 -0.77 0.39
CA LEU A 212 -15.30 -1.90 -0.44
C LEU A 212 -16.78 -1.79 -0.79
N SER A 213 -17.62 -1.23 0.11
CA SER A 213 -19.05 -1.05 -0.12
C SER A 213 -19.37 -0.08 -1.27
N ARG A 214 -18.39 0.69 -1.73
CA ARG A 214 -18.53 1.59 -2.89
C ARG A 214 -18.54 0.85 -4.23
N VAL A 215 -17.99 -0.36 -4.27
CA VAL A 215 -17.81 -1.16 -5.50
C VAL A 215 -18.38 -2.56 -5.42
N ALA A 216 -18.76 -3.01 -4.24
CA ALA A 216 -19.22 -4.38 -3.99
C ALA A 216 -20.47 -4.42 -3.13
N SER A 217 -21.28 -5.43 -3.30
CA SER A 217 -22.43 -5.77 -2.47
C SER A 217 -22.07 -6.83 -1.43
N ASN A 218 -22.91 -7.00 -0.40
CA ASN A 218 -22.74 -8.02 0.64
C ASN A 218 -21.35 -7.98 1.29
N VAL A 219 -20.84 -6.76 1.56
CA VAL A 219 -19.55 -6.58 2.21
C VAL A 219 -19.62 -7.03 3.66
N ARG A 220 -18.70 -7.92 4.04
CA ARG A 220 -18.65 -8.50 5.38
C ARG A 220 -17.21 -8.76 5.81
N VAL A 221 -17.03 -8.90 7.12
CA VAL A 221 -15.78 -9.38 7.72
C VAL A 221 -15.89 -10.90 7.82
N ASP A 222 -15.13 -11.61 6.99
CA ASP A 222 -15.15 -13.09 6.97
C ASP A 222 -14.34 -13.66 8.15
N LYS A 223 -13.22 -12.99 8.49
CA LYS A 223 -12.41 -13.31 9.69
C LYS A 223 -11.97 -12.02 10.36
N TYR A 224 -12.13 -11.94 11.67
CA TYR A 224 -11.77 -10.76 12.46
C TYR A 224 -10.63 -11.05 13.43
N ARG A 225 -9.56 -10.23 13.37
CA ARG A 225 -8.40 -10.25 14.26
C ARG A 225 -7.82 -11.65 14.48
N TYR A 226 -7.62 -12.41 13.40
CA TYR A 226 -6.86 -13.65 13.49
C TYR A 226 -5.35 -13.35 13.49
N VAL A 227 -4.58 -14.28 14.04
CA VAL A 227 -3.12 -14.12 14.15
C VAL A 227 -2.44 -14.83 12.99
N ASP A 228 -1.62 -14.07 12.27
CA ASP A 228 -0.70 -14.59 11.25
C ASP A 228 0.71 -14.65 11.81
N VAL A 229 1.47 -15.69 11.44
CA VAL A 229 2.90 -15.79 11.70
C VAL A 229 3.66 -15.29 10.48
N LEU A 230 4.47 -14.27 10.66
CA LEU A 230 5.36 -13.74 9.63
C LEU A 230 6.80 -14.15 9.92
N HIS A 231 7.38 -14.93 9.02
CA HIS A 231 8.78 -15.34 9.11
C HIS A 231 9.68 -14.21 8.60
N THR A 232 10.52 -13.68 9.46
CA THR A 232 11.48 -12.62 9.11
C THR A 232 12.93 -13.08 9.30
N ASN A 233 13.88 -12.35 8.76
CA ASN A 233 15.30 -12.61 8.95
C ASN A 233 15.81 -12.37 10.40
N LYS A 234 14.98 -11.70 11.23
CA LYS A 234 15.29 -11.45 12.66
C LYS A 234 14.53 -12.37 13.61
N GLY A 235 13.75 -13.32 13.08
CA GLY A 235 12.87 -14.21 13.84
C GLY A 235 11.41 -14.08 13.38
N ASP A 236 10.56 -14.90 13.97
CA ASP A 236 9.13 -14.90 13.68
C ASP A 236 8.43 -13.79 14.45
N ILE A 237 7.50 -13.11 13.80
CA ILE A 237 6.60 -12.15 14.42
C ILE A 237 5.15 -12.58 14.24
N LEU A 238 4.33 -12.36 15.26
CA LEU A 238 2.89 -12.50 15.18
C LEU A 238 2.29 -11.16 14.76
N GLN A 239 1.28 -11.22 13.90
CA GLN A 239 0.55 -10.04 13.44
C GLN A 239 -0.95 -10.31 13.43
N THR A 240 -1.77 -9.36 13.89
CA THR A 240 -3.22 -9.48 13.74
C THR A 240 -3.66 -9.01 12.36
N SER A 241 -4.51 -9.82 11.74
CA SER A 241 -5.10 -9.58 10.42
C SER A 241 -6.61 -9.75 10.46
N SER A 242 -7.33 -9.13 9.52
CA SER A 242 -8.73 -9.45 9.25
C SER A 242 -8.93 -9.70 7.76
N GLU A 243 -9.93 -10.49 7.40
CA GLU A 243 -10.33 -10.72 6.02
C GLU A 243 -11.70 -10.10 5.80
N ILE A 244 -11.76 -9.17 4.85
CA ILE A 244 -12.99 -8.48 4.47
C ILE A 244 -13.26 -8.80 3.01
N SER A 245 -14.49 -9.18 2.67
CA SER A 245 -14.86 -9.45 1.29
C SER A 245 -16.21 -8.87 0.90
N GLY A 246 -16.40 -8.69 -0.41
CA GLY A 246 -17.67 -8.30 -1.02
C GLY A 246 -17.88 -8.97 -2.37
N LYS A 247 -19.12 -9.06 -2.84
CA LYS A 247 -19.47 -9.57 -4.17
C LYS A 247 -19.42 -8.41 -5.17
N LEU A 248 -18.60 -8.54 -6.21
CA LEU A 248 -18.56 -7.61 -7.35
C LEU A 248 -19.75 -7.82 -8.30
N PRO A 249 -20.15 -6.82 -9.10
CA PRO A 249 -21.04 -6.99 -10.24
C PRO A 249 -20.50 -8.02 -11.23
N ASP A 250 -21.39 -8.67 -11.99
CA ASP A 250 -20.98 -9.73 -12.91
C ASP A 250 -20.09 -9.22 -14.07
N ASP A 251 -20.19 -7.92 -14.41
CA ASP A 251 -19.39 -7.22 -15.43
C ASP A 251 -18.12 -6.54 -14.88
N TYR A 252 -17.72 -6.87 -13.66
CA TYR A 252 -16.58 -6.20 -12.97
C TYR A 252 -15.29 -6.15 -13.78
N THR A 253 -15.07 -7.10 -14.68
CA THR A 253 -13.88 -7.13 -15.55
C THR A 253 -13.80 -5.92 -16.48
N HIS A 254 -14.95 -5.28 -16.78
CA HIS A 254 -15.02 -4.05 -17.57
C HIS A 254 -14.72 -2.79 -16.75
N HIS A 255 -14.59 -2.90 -15.43
CA HIS A 255 -14.53 -1.80 -14.47
C HIS A 255 -13.34 -1.89 -13.49
N ILE A 256 -12.28 -2.60 -13.86
CA ILE A 256 -11.11 -2.80 -12.97
C ILE A 256 -10.47 -1.45 -12.58
N GLY A 257 -10.37 -0.51 -13.53
CA GLY A 257 -9.86 0.84 -13.26
C GLY A 257 -10.75 1.62 -12.31
N ASP A 258 -12.08 1.55 -12.48
CA ASP A 258 -13.05 2.19 -11.58
C ASP A 258 -12.98 1.58 -10.17
N ILE A 259 -12.86 0.25 -10.07
CA ILE A 259 -12.73 -0.45 -8.80
C ILE A 259 -11.48 0.02 -8.07
N ILE A 260 -10.31 0.05 -8.72
CA ILE A 260 -9.07 0.52 -8.12
C ILE A 260 -9.19 1.99 -7.70
N ALA A 261 -9.70 2.86 -8.59
CA ALA A 261 -9.84 4.30 -8.34
C ALA A 261 -10.76 4.59 -7.15
N ALA A 262 -11.83 3.82 -6.97
CA ALA A 262 -12.74 3.98 -5.84
C ALA A 262 -12.09 3.67 -4.48
N GLN A 263 -11.01 2.89 -4.46
CA GLN A 263 -10.29 2.52 -3.23
C GLN A 263 -9.12 3.47 -2.92
N LEU A 264 -8.68 4.28 -3.89
CA LEU A 264 -7.54 5.18 -3.73
C LEU A 264 -7.89 6.50 -3.00
N PRO A 265 -6.90 7.08 -2.30
CA PRO A 265 -5.70 6.40 -1.82
C PRO A 265 -6.06 5.28 -0.83
N ALA A 266 -5.19 4.26 -0.69
CA ALA A 266 -5.47 3.12 0.18
C ALA A 266 -5.70 3.58 1.63
N GLY A 267 -6.72 3.01 2.29
CA GLY A 267 -7.13 3.44 3.64
C GLY A 267 -6.05 3.22 4.70
N SER A 268 -5.31 2.10 4.60
CA SER A 268 -4.27 1.73 5.57
C SER A 268 -3.09 2.70 5.63
N ILE A 269 -2.79 3.37 4.51
CA ILE A 269 -1.67 4.32 4.40
C ILE A 269 -2.15 5.79 4.36
N THR A 270 -3.43 6.01 4.56
CA THR A 270 -4.04 7.35 4.60
C THR A 270 -4.63 7.61 5.97
N GLY A 271 -5.75 6.99 6.28
CA GLY A 271 -6.49 7.11 7.53
C GLY A 271 -7.95 7.48 7.35
N ALA A 272 -8.60 7.89 8.44
CA ALA A 272 -10.04 8.10 8.50
C ALA A 272 -10.43 9.41 9.23
N PRO A 273 -11.39 10.17 8.70
CA PRO A 273 -12.08 10.09 7.39
C PRO A 273 -11.15 10.44 6.22
N LYS A 274 -11.15 9.63 5.17
CA LYS A 274 -10.16 9.68 4.07
C LYS A 274 -9.90 11.07 3.50
N LYS A 275 -10.95 11.78 3.05
CA LYS A 275 -10.83 13.10 2.42
C LYS A 275 -10.17 14.15 3.31
N LYS A 276 -10.58 14.22 4.59
CA LYS A 276 -10.02 15.20 5.52
C LYS A 276 -8.60 14.82 5.91
N THR A 277 -8.34 13.53 6.07
CA THR A 277 -7.00 13.03 6.42
C THR A 277 -5.99 13.29 5.30
N CYS A 278 -6.36 13.17 4.01
CA CYS A 278 -5.49 13.57 2.90
C CYS A 278 -5.08 15.05 2.99
N GLN A 279 -6.00 15.95 3.32
CA GLN A 279 -5.69 17.37 3.50
C GLN A 279 -4.70 17.61 4.66
N ILE A 280 -4.88 16.88 5.76
CA ILE A 280 -3.99 16.95 6.92
C ILE A 280 -2.59 16.44 6.57
N ILE A 281 -2.50 15.36 5.82
CA ILE A 281 -1.24 14.80 5.32
C ILE A 281 -0.53 15.81 4.41
N ASP A 282 -1.25 16.41 3.47
CA ASP A 282 -0.70 17.42 2.56
C ASP A 282 -0.19 18.67 3.28
N GLU A 283 -0.81 19.03 4.41
CA GLU A 283 -0.36 20.14 5.28
C GLU A 283 0.87 19.75 6.12
N ALA A 284 0.92 18.50 6.59
CA ALA A 284 1.92 18.05 7.55
C ALA A 284 3.23 17.59 6.88
N GLU A 285 3.16 16.95 5.72
CA GLU A 285 4.35 16.39 5.06
C GLU A 285 5.08 17.42 4.22
N THR A 286 6.40 17.49 4.38
CA THR A 286 7.27 18.48 3.72
C THR A 286 7.74 18.03 2.33
N TYR A 287 7.30 16.87 1.85
CA TYR A 287 7.68 16.29 0.56
C TYR A 287 6.46 15.64 -0.14
N LYS A 288 6.61 15.28 -1.41
CA LYS A 288 5.59 14.55 -2.14
C LYS A 288 5.86 13.05 -2.09
N ARG A 289 4.86 12.26 -1.74
CA ARG A 289 4.97 10.81 -1.64
C ARG A 289 5.33 10.16 -2.98
N GLY A 290 4.81 10.68 -4.10
CA GLY A 290 5.03 10.10 -5.42
C GLY A 290 4.44 8.69 -5.51
N PHE A 291 5.28 7.70 -5.84
CA PHE A 291 4.88 6.29 -5.87
C PHE A 291 4.89 5.62 -4.49
N TYR A 292 5.60 6.15 -3.52
CA TYR A 292 5.52 5.66 -2.15
C TYR A 292 4.09 5.79 -1.62
N THR A 293 3.59 4.73 -0.97
CA THR A 293 2.19 4.59 -0.54
C THR A 293 1.15 4.60 -1.67
N GLY A 294 1.60 4.55 -2.93
CA GLY A 294 0.75 4.18 -4.04
C GLY A 294 0.48 2.67 -4.06
N VAL A 295 -0.06 2.18 -5.17
CA VAL A 295 -0.44 0.77 -5.30
C VAL A 295 0.17 0.14 -6.56
N MET A 296 0.47 -1.15 -6.46
CA MET A 296 0.96 -1.96 -7.57
C MET A 296 0.20 -3.28 -7.63
N GLY A 297 0.05 -3.84 -8.82
CA GLY A 297 -0.67 -5.11 -8.94
C GLY A 297 -0.60 -5.73 -10.32
N ILE A 298 -1.02 -6.99 -10.38
CA ILE A 298 -1.19 -7.77 -11.60
C ILE A 298 -2.66 -8.17 -11.72
N TYR A 299 -3.20 -7.92 -12.90
CA TYR A 299 -4.49 -8.43 -13.32
C TYR A 299 -4.30 -9.47 -14.42
N GLU A 300 -4.97 -10.62 -14.27
CA GLU A 300 -4.91 -11.72 -15.23
C GLU A 300 -6.13 -12.64 -15.05
N ASN A 301 -6.77 -13.03 -16.14
CA ASN A 301 -7.86 -14.00 -16.14
C ASN A 301 -8.99 -13.71 -15.12
N GLY A 302 -9.39 -12.42 -15.02
CA GLY A 302 -10.42 -12.01 -14.07
C GLY A 302 -9.95 -11.94 -12.60
N THR A 303 -8.69 -12.21 -12.32
CA THR A 303 -8.10 -12.11 -10.99
C THR A 303 -7.24 -10.87 -10.83
N LEU A 304 -7.24 -10.27 -9.65
CA LEU A 304 -6.37 -9.17 -9.27
C LEU A 304 -5.57 -9.56 -8.04
N ASN A 305 -4.26 -9.36 -8.07
CA ASN A 305 -3.40 -9.45 -6.90
C ASN A 305 -2.58 -8.17 -6.79
N SER A 306 -2.75 -7.41 -5.71
CA SER A 306 -2.16 -6.09 -5.58
C SER A 306 -1.67 -5.80 -4.17
N ALA A 307 -0.74 -4.85 -4.06
CA ALA A 307 -0.10 -4.43 -2.83
C ALA A 307 0.02 -2.91 -2.75
N VAL A 308 0.10 -2.40 -1.52
CA VAL A 308 0.48 -1.01 -1.24
C VAL A 308 2.00 -0.89 -1.34
N MET A 309 2.52 0.16 -1.95
CA MET A 309 3.97 0.36 -2.08
C MET A 309 4.58 0.97 -0.82
N ILE A 310 5.04 0.11 0.07
CA ILE A 310 5.77 0.46 1.29
C ILE A 310 7.12 -0.26 1.36
N ARG A 311 7.97 0.05 2.34
CA ARG A 311 9.37 -0.39 2.35
C ARG A 311 10.06 0.03 1.05
N PHE A 312 10.14 1.33 0.86
CA PHE A 312 10.35 1.97 -0.44
C PHE A 312 11.67 2.74 -0.46
N VAL A 313 12.52 2.46 -1.44
CA VAL A 313 13.78 3.18 -1.69
C VAL A 313 13.71 3.81 -3.07
N GLU A 314 13.89 5.10 -3.15
CA GLU A 314 13.87 5.88 -4.40
C GLU A 314 15.26 6.44 -4.70
N GLN A 315 15.64 6.40 -5.97
CA GLN A 315 16.82 7.09 -6.46
C GLN A 315 16.47 8.54 -6.72
N GLU A 316 17.19 9.43 -6.09
CA GLU A 316 17.07 10.86 -6.29
C GLU A 316 18.36 11.44 -6.93
N LYS A 317 18.36 12.73 -7.24
CA LYS A 317 19.53 13.38 -7.87
C LYS A 317 20.79 13.28 -7.01
N ASP A 318 20.62 13.40 -5.69
CA ASP A 318 21.71 13.51 -4.73
C ASP A 318 21.95 12.20 -3.94
N GLY A 319 21.37 11.08 -4.38
CA GLY A 319 21.53 9.80 -3.70
C GLY A 319 20.22 9.04 -3.59
N MET A 320 20.12 8.17 -2.59
CA MET A 320 18.91 7.39 -2.34
C MET A 320 18.13 7.96 -1.15
N ALA A 321 16.82 7.80 -1.17
CA ALA A 321 15.95 8.09 -0.04
C ALA A 321 15.07 6.89 0.28
N PHE A 322 15.00 6.51 1.55
CA PHE A 322 14.01 5.59 2.08
C PHE A 322 12.79 6.38 2.53
N LYS A 323 11.59 5.93 2.18
CA LYS A 323 10.36 6.56 2.66
C LYS A 323 9.69 5.63 3.66
N ALA A 324 9.36 6.17 4.84
CA ALA A 324 8.76 5.42 5.93
C ALA A 324 7.69 6.24 6.64
N GLY A 325 6.78 5.56 7.35
CA GLY A 325 5.72 6.23 8.08
C GLY A 325 5.04 5.33 9.10
N GLY A 326 4.19 5.95 9.89
CA GLY A 326 3.41 5.29 10.94
C GLY A 326 2.02 5.90 11.11
N GLY A 327 1.11 5.13 11.70
CA GLY A 327 -0.24 5.57 12.00
C GLY A 327 -0.28 6.42 13.25
N ILE A 328 -0.71 7.68 13.12
CA ILE A 328 -0.88 8.61 14.23
C ILE A 328 -2.34 8.64 14.68
N THR A 329 -2.54 8.54 15.98
CA THR A 329 -3.84 8.66 16.65
C THR A 329 -3.80 9.75 17.72
N SER A 330 -4.95 10.00 18.36
CA SER A 330 -5.02 10.93 19.49
C SER A 330 -4.17 10.50 20.69
N GLN A 331 -3.78 9.23 20.79
CA GLN A 331 -2.95 8.68 21.88
C GLN A 331 -1.45 8.60 21.52
N SER A 332 -1.09 8.80 20.26
CA SER A 332 0.30 8.70 19.80
C SER A 332 1.22 9.71 20.51
N GLN A 333 2.45 9.28 20.78
CA GLN A 333 3.51 10.06 21.40
C GLN A 333 4.62 10.30 20.36
N CYS A 334 4.94 11.56 20.09
CA CYS A 334 5.83 11.96 19.01
C CYS A 334 7.16 11.18 19.00
N ARG A 335 7.84 11.09 20.15
CA ARG A 335 9.14 10.40 20.25
C ARG A 335 9.03 8.91 19.87
N LYS A 336 7.98 8.23 20.34
CA LYS A 336 7.78 6.80 20.02
C LYS A 336 7.49 6.58 18.54
N GLU A 337 6.64 7.42 17.95
CA GLU A 337 6.31 7.33 16.51
C GLU A 337 7.55 7.63 15.64
N TYR A 338 8.36 8.62 16.03
CA TYR A 338 9.63 8.91 15.34
C TYR A 338 10.60 7.72 15.39
N GLU A 339 10.78 7.12 16.56
CA GLU A 339 11.65 5.95 16.74
C GLU A 339 11.13 4.75 15.95
N GLU A 340 9.80 4.52 15.92
CA GLU A 340 9.17 3.47 15.13
C GLU A 340 9.38 3.68 13.63
N VAL A 341 9.27 4.91 13.13
CA VAL A 341 9.56 5.22 11.73
C VAL A 341 11.00 4.90 11.38
N LEU A 342 11.98 5.28 12.21
CA LEU A 342 13.38 4.98 11.98
C LEU A 342 13.70 3.48 12.02
N GLN A 343 13.03 2.71 12.89
CA GLN A 343 13.16 1.25 12.92
C GLN A 343 12.70 0.56 11.63
N LYS A 344 11.80 1.22 10.86
CA LYS A 344 11.33 0.71 9.57
C LYS A 344 12.30 0.99 8.41
N VAL A 345 13.36 1.80 8.62
CA VAL A 345 14.35 2.18 7.60
C VAL A 345 15.45 1.11 7.53
N TYR A 346 15.15 -0.01 6.89
CA TYR A 346 16.11 -1.09 6.70
C TYR A 346 15.87 -1.82 5.37
N LEU A 347 16.91 -2.48 4.84
CA LEU A 347 16.78 -3.36 3.70
C LEU A 347 16.49 -4.80 4.17
N PRO A 348 15.47 -5.48 3.64
CA PRO A 348 15.16 -6.87 3.99
C PRO A 348 16.09 -7.85 3.25
N ILE A 349 17.40 -7.64 3.35
CA ILE A 349 18.44 -8.49 2.76
C ILE A 349 18.80 -9.58 3.75
N THR A 350 18.94 -10.82 3.25
CA THR A 350 19.54 -11.91 4.01
C THR A 350 20.95 -12.15 3.48
N GLU A 351 21.93 -12.09 4.38
CA GLU A 351 23.31 -12.51 4.09
C GLU A 351 23.41 -14.00 3.78
#